data_08b986068661cdc6fe975dc515b49c54
#
_entry.id   08b986068661cdc6fe975dc515b49c54
#
_cell.length_a   1.000
_cell.length_b   1.000
_cell.length_c   1.000
_cell.angle_alpha   90.00
_cell.angle_beta   90.00
_cell.angle_gamma   90.00
#
_symmetry.space_group_name_H-M   'P 1'
#
loop_
_entity.id
_entity.type
_entity.pdbx_description
1 polymer ?
#
loop_
_entity_poly.entity_id
_entity_poly.type
_entity_poly.pdbx_seq_one_letter_code
_entity_poly.pdbx_strand_id
1 'polypeptide(L)'
;MIEVRRLRVLRALADHGTVTAAAEVLHLTPSAVSQQLAALESEVGQELLERRGRRVAITSAGRLLLSHADTILGEVERAEDALRLFADGSTGEVRITAFATAISLLVAPTLARLRDTNPSLTLVVRDAEGHQGITQLLDGDADLAIAVEHRGSPRPDDQRLTRIPLYAEPFVAVVPPTHPAAGHETVDLAMLAGDDWVMTAPGNPIRDVVLLACEQAGFQPKIAHESDDFRAVAALVAAGAGVSLVPRLAVPTPTLAVIRPLPDPAPVRRVYAAVRRSRADHPLITATLAVLTEVADKL
;
A
#
# COMPACT_ATOMS: atom_id res chain seq x y z
N MET A 1 14.86 -11.95 31.53
CA MET A 1 14.76 -10.61 30.89
C MET A 1 14.29 -10.83 29.45
N ILE A 2 13.34 -10.04 28.96
CA ILE A 2 12.83 -10.21 27.60
C ILE A 2 13.91 -9.82 26.59
N GLU A 3 14.23 -10.72 25.64
CA GLU A 3 15.16 -10.44 24.56
C GLU A 3 14.44 -9.80 23.35
N VAL A 4 14.98 -8.71 22.82
CA VAL A 4 14.41 -7.99 21.66
C VAL A 4 14.22 -8.91 20.44
N ARG A 5 15.17 -9.84 20.22
CA ARG A 5 15.05 -10.82 19.13
C ARG A 5 13.78 -11.67 19.22
N ARG A 6 13.36 -12.04 20.44
CA ARG A 6 12.15 -12.83 20.66
C ARG A 6 10.87 -12.02 20.44
N LEU A 7 10.92 -10.71 20.74
CA LEU A 7 9.82 -9.80 20.40
C LEU A 7 9.62 -9.69 18.87
N ARG A 8 10.72 -9.64 18.09
CA ARG A 8 10.65 -9.68 16.63
C ARG A 8 9.97 -10.96 16.11
N VAL A 9 10.29 -12.10 16.74
CA VAL A 9 9.69 -13.39 16.36
C VAL A 9 8.18 -13.43 16.66
N LEU A 10 7.78 -12.96 17.86
CA LEU A 10 6.36 -12.85 18.21
C LEU A 10 5.61 -11.91 17.26
N ARG A 11 6.24 -10.80 16.89
CA ARG A 11 5.69 -9.84 15.94
C ARG A 11 5.48 -10.45 14.55
N ALA A 12 6.51 -11.09 13.99
CA ALA A 12 6.43 -11.75 12.70
C ALA A 12 5.34 -12.84 12.67
N LEU A 13 5.18 -13.61 13.77
CA LEU A 13 4.09 -14.58 13.87
C LEU A 13 2.71 -13.89 13.85
N ALA A 14 2.56 -12.75 14.52
CA ALA A 14 1.30 -11.99 14.54
C ALA A 14 0.95 -11.43 13.17
N ASP A 15 1.93 -10.99 12.40
CA ASP A 15 1.74 -10.37 11.07
C ASP A 15 1.46 -11.41 9.98
N HIS A 16 2.17 -12.55 10.02
CA HIS A 16 2.10 -13.58 8.98
C HIS A 16 1.23 -14.80 9.33
N GLY A 17 0.73 -14.87 10.55
CA GLY A 17 -0.28 -15.82 10.99
C GLY A 17 0.17 -17.28 11.14
N THR A 18 1.37 -17.67 10.67
CA THR A 18 1.91 -19.02 10.79
C THR A 18 3.40 -19.00 11.15
N VAL A 19 3.84 -20.04 11.87
CA VAL A 19 5.26 -20.22 12.22
C VAL A 19 6.14 -20.34 10.97
N THR A 20 5.66 -21.00 9.92
CA THR A 20 6.39 -21.15 8.66
C THR A 20 6.58 -19.81 7.95
N ALA A 21 5.52 -19.03 7.80
CA ALA A 21 5.62 -17.71 7.15
C ALA A 21 6.50 -16.73 7.96
N ALA A 22 6.36 -16.73 9.29
CA ALA A 22 7.26 -15.95 10.15
C ALA A 22 8.73 -16.37 10.02
N ALA A 23 8.99 -17.68 9.86
CA ALA A 23 10.34 -18.19 9.68
C ALA A 23 10.96 -17.75 8.35
N GLU A 24 10.18 -17.75 7.27
CA GLU A 24 10.61 -17.27 5.94
C GLU A 24 11.04 -15.79 5.99
N VAL A 25 10.19 -14.91 6.54
CA VAL A 25 10.47 -13.48 6.66
C VAL A 25 11.69 -13.20 7.53
N LEU A 26 11.85 -13.96 8.61
CA LEU A 26 13.00 -13.79 9.54
C LEU A 26 14.27 -14.52 9.09
N HIS A 27 14.25 -15.22 7.96
CA HIS A 27 15.33 -16.09 7.49
C HIS A 27 15.77 -17.11 8.53
N LEU A 28 14.79 -17.69 9.24
CA LEU A 28 14.97 -18.71 10.26
C LEU A 28 14.32 -20.03 9.85
N THR A 29 14.61 -21.10 10.60
CA THR A 29 13.85 -22.35 10.47
C THR A 29 12.57 -22.28 11.33
N PRO A 30 11.47 -22.98 10.93
CA PRO A 30 10.27 -23.07 11.76
C PRO A 30 10.53 -23.61 13.19
N SER A 31 11.50 -24.51 13.34
CA SER A 31 11.94 -25.02 14.65
C SER A 31 12.58 -23.91 15.49
N ALA A 32 13.44 -23.07 14.91
CA ALA A 32 14.07 -21.96 15.60
C ALA A 32 13.02 -20.93 16.05
N VAL A 33 12.05 -20.60 15.19
CA VAL A 33 10.94 -19.71 15.54
C VAL A 33 10.14 -20.28 16.72
N SER A 34 9.76 -21.57 16.67
CA SER A 34 9.03 -22.22 17.75
C SER A 34 9.81 -22.21 19.08
N GLN A 35 11.12 -22.45 19.04
CA GLN A 35 11.99 -22.41 20.23
C GLN A 35 12.07 -20.98 20.80
N GLN A 36 12.19 -19.95 19.97
CA GLN A 36 12.25 -18.56 20.43
C GLN A 36 10.92 -18.13 21.08
N LEU A 37 9.78 -18.57 20.54
CA LEU A 37 8.47 -18.28 21.11
C LEU A 37 8.27 -18.99 22.46
N ALA A 38 8.62 -20.25 22.56
CA ALA A 38 8.56 -21.00 23.83
C ALA A 38 9.49 -20.41 24.91
N ALA A 39 10.68 -19.97 24.51
CA ALA A 39 11.59 -19.28 25.40
C ALA A 39 11.01 -17.93 25.88
N LEU A 40 10.34 -17.18 25.00
CA LEU A 40 9.68 -15.93 25.37
C LEU A 40 8.54 -16.16 26.38
N GLU A 41 7.69 -17.17 26.15
CA GLU A 41 6.63 -17.56 27.12
C GLU A 41 7.22 -17.94 28.47
N SER A 42 8.32 -18.68 28.49
CA SER A 42 9.03 -19.04 29.74
C SER A 42 9.57 -17.80 30.44
N GLU A 43 10.12 -16.82 29.72
CA GLU A 43 10.65 -15.58 30.28
C GLU A 43 9.59 -14.69 30.92
N VAL A 44 8.42 -14.58 30.26
CA VAL A 44 7.32 -13.73 30.75
C VAL A 44 6.43 -14.47 31.75
N GLY A 45 6.52 -15.78 31.83
CA GLY A 45 5.71 -16.63 32.73
C GLY A 45 4.23 -16.66 32.33
N GLN A 46 3.92 -16.41 31.07
CA GLN A 46 2.56 -16.38 30.52
C GLN A 46 2.52 -17.09 29.19
N GLU A 47 1.41 -17.77 28.88
CA GLU A 47 1.13 -18.28 27.55
C GLU A 47 0.76 -17.12 26.63
N LEU A 48 1.58 -16.88 25.60
CA LEU A 48 1.37 -15.84 24.59
C LEU A 48 0.63 -16.39 23.37
N LEU A 49 0.65 -17.72 23.22
CA LEU A 49 0.10 -18.45 22.07
C LEU A 49 -0.89 -19.53 22.55
N GLU A 50 -1.96 -19.72 21.80
CA GLU A 50 -2.91 -20.81 21.98
C GLU A 50 -3.07 -21.63 20.71
N ARG A 51 -3.23 -22.95 20.82
CA ARG A 51 -3.51 -23.80 19.67
C ARG A 51 -5.01 -23.81 19.39
N ARG A 52 -5.40 -23.42 18.17
CA ARG A 52 -6.76 -23.57 17.63
C ARG A 52 -6.76 -24.54 16.45
N GLY A 53 -6.84 -25.83 16.77
CA GLY A 53 -6.74 -26.90 15.78
C GLY A 53 -5.33 -26.96 15.20
N ARG A 54 -5.19 -26.73 13.87
CA ARG A 54 -3.89 -26.70 13.18
C ARG A 54 -3.22 -25.31 13.15
N ARG A 55 -3.86 -24.27 13.70
CA ARG A 55 -3.35 -22.90 13.70
C ARG A 55 -2.90 -22.48 15.09
N VAL A 56 -1.98 -21.53 15.12
CA VAL A 56 -1.54 -20.86 16.34
C VAL A 56 -2.23 -19.50 16.38
N ALA A 57 -2.86 -19.16 17.50
CA ALA A 57 -3.49 -17.87 17.74
C ALA A 57 -2.78 -17.14 18.89
N ILE A 58 -2.77 -15.82 18.84
CA ILE A 58 -2.21 -14.97 19.89
C ILE A 58 -3.21 -14.81 21.02
N THR A 59 -2.79 -15.08 22.27
CA THR A 59 -3.60 -14.91 23.47
C THR A 59 -3.82 -13.43 23.82
N SER A 60 -4.62 -13.13 24.83
CA SER A 60 -4.76 -11.77 25.36
C SER A 60 -3.45 -11.23 25.92
N ALA A 61 -2.66 -12.08 26.62
CA ALA A 61 -1.34 -11.73 27.09
C ALA A 61 -0.35 -11.47 25.94
N GLY A 62 -0.43 -12.29 24.87
CA GLY A 62 0.35 -12.09 23.65
C GLY A 62 0.04 -10.76 22.97
N ARG A 63 -1.25 -10.39 22.86
CA ARG A 63 -1.64 -9.07 22.32
C ARG A 63 -1.16 -7.89 23.15
N LEU A 64 -1.22 -8.02 24.47
CA LEU A 64 -0.66 -7.00 25.38
C LEU A 64 0.85 -6.85 25.16
N LEU A 65 1.59 -7.97 25.12
CA LEU A 65 3.03 -7.91 24.87
C LEU A 65 3.36 -7.34 23.49
N LEU A 66 2.58 -7.64 22.45
CA LEU A 66 2.76 -7.09 21.10
C LEU A 66 2.64 -5.56 21.09
N SER A 67 1.70 -4.97 21.81
CA SER A 67 1.58 -3.51 21.88
C SER A 67 2.83 -2.82 22.46
N HIS A 68 3.49 -3.46 23.40
CA HIS A 68 4.77 -2.99 23.94
C HIS A 68 5.95 -3.35 23.03
N ALA A 69 5.91 -4.52 22.37
CA ALA A 69 6.94 -4.95 21.45
C ALA A 69 7.10 -3.96 20.29
N ASP A 70 6.01 -3.45 19.74
CA ASP A 70 6.03 -2.44 18.66
C ASP A 70 6.80 -1.19 19.07
N THR A 71 6.57 -0.70 20.29
CA THR A 71 7.29 0.46 20.82
C THR A 71 8.77 0.17 21.02
N ILE A 72 9.11 -0.99 21.63
CA ILE A 72 10.50 -1.39 21.89
C ILE A 72 11.27 -1.58 20.58
N LEU A 73 10.70 -2.30 19.63
CA LEU A 73 11.35 -2.55 18.33
C LEU A 73 11.56 -1.25 17.55
N GLY A 74 10.57 -0.34 17.57
CA GLY A 74 10.73 0.97 16.97
C GLY A 74 11.81 1.82 17.63
N GLU A 75 12.01 1.71 18.96
CA GLU A 75 13.06 2.43 19.67
C GLU A 75 14.46 1.88 19.34
N VAL A 76 14.57 0.56 19.19
CA VAL A 76 15.83 -0.07 18.75
C VAL A 76 16.18 0.39 17.33
N GLU A 77 15.21 0.40 16.41
CA GLU A 77 15.43 0.90 15.05
C GLU A 77 15.84 2.37 15.04
N ARG A 78 15.21 3.22 15.86
CA ARG A 78 15.59 4.65 16.01
C ARG A 78 17.01 4.82 16.51
N ALA A 79 17.44 4.01 17.48
CA ALA A 79 18.79 4.05 18.00
C ALA A 79 19.82 3.61 16.95
N GLU A 80 19.53 2.54 16.19
CA GLU A 80 20.39 2.08 15.10
C GLU A 80 20.52 3.14 14.00
N ASP A 81 19.42 3.82 13.64
CA ASP A 81 19.39 4.89 12.64
C ASP A 81 20.18 6.12 13.14
N ALA A 82 19.98 6.52 14.42
CA ALA A 82 20.72 7.64 15.01
C ALA A 82 22.24 7.38 15.01
N LEU A 83 22.65 6.14 15.31
CA LEU A 83 24.05 5.76 15.27
C LEU A 83 24.61 5.76 13.83
N ARG A 84 23.82 5.31 12.85
CA ARG A 84 24.21 5.42 11.43
C ARG A 84 24.40 6.87 11.01
N LEU A 85 23.43 7.73 11.33
CA LEU A 85 23.50 9.17 11.04
C LEU A 85 24.71 9.83 11.73
N PHE A 86 25.06 9.41 12.93
CA PHE A 86 26.23 9.90 13.68
C PHE A 86 27.54 9.43 13.04
N ALA A 87 27.62 8.16 12.61
CA ALA A 87 28.82 7.57 12.05
C ALA A 87 29.16 8.11 10.65
N ASP A 88 28.15 8.36 9.82
CA ASP A 88 28.34 8.79 8.40
C ASP A 88 28.34 10.31 8.22
N GLY A 89 28.08 11.07 9.28
CA GLY A 89 28.18 12.54 9.27
C GLY A 89 27.17 13.26 8.41
N SER A 90 26.16 12.61 7.77
CA SER A 90 25.17 13.35 7.01
C SER A 90 24.05 12.63 6.27
N THR A 91 23.98 11.37 6.02
CA THR A 91 22.99 10.85 5.05
C THR A 91 21.97 9.92 5.67
N GLY A 92 20.73 10.42 5.80
CA GLY A 92 19.59 9.58 6.12
C GLY A 92 18.93 9.01 4.87
N GLU A 93 18.57 7.73 4.87
CA GLU A 93 17.80 7.07 3.82
C GLU A 93 16.36 6.86 4.26
N VAL A 94 15.41 7.17 3.38
CA VAL A 94 13.99 6.83 3.52
C VAL A 94 13.59 5.96 2.34
N ARG A 95 13.17 4.74 2.62
CA ARG A 95 12.70 3.78 1.62
C ARG A 95 11.19 3.92 1.43
N ILE A 96 10.78 4.31 0.23
CA ILE A 96 9.38 4.48 -0.13
C ILE A 96 8.96 3.38 -1.08
N THR A 97 7.84 2.75 -0.79
CA THR A 97 7.13 1.86 -1.70
C THR A 97 5.84 2.53 -2.18
N ALA A 98 5.59 2.49 -3.48
CA ALA A 98 4.43 3.14 -4.08
C ALA A 98 4.09 2.50 -5.44
N PHE A 99 2.84 2.58 -5.86
CA PHE A 99 2.42 2.16 -7.19
C PHE A 99 2.82 3.18 -8.27
N ALA A 100 2.95 2.74 -9.51
CA ALA A 100 3.56 3.49 -10.62
C ALA A 100 3.03 4.93 -10.78
N THR A 101 1.70 5.15 -10.72
CA THR A 101 1.13 6.51 -10.85
C THR A 101 1.43 7.39 -9.65
N ALA A 102 1.50 6.85 -8.43
CA ALA A 102 1.91 7.60 -7.25
C ALA A 102 3.41 7.95 -7.31
N ILE A 103 4.25 7.07 -7.86
CA ILE A 103 5.66 7.39 -8.11
C ILE A 103 5.75 8.62 -9.00
N SER A 104 5.02 8.64 -10.10
CA SER A 104 5.07 9.74 -11.07
C SER A 104 4.50 11.05 -10.53
N LEU A 105 3.35 10.99 -9.84
CA LEU A 105 2.60 12.18 -9.42
C LEU A 105 3.06 12.75 -8.08
N LEU A 106 3.54 11.92 -7.17
CA LEU A 106 3.87 12.30 -5.81
C LEU A 106 5.37 12.14 -5.50
N VAL A 107 5.90 10.92 -5.69
CA VAL A 107 7.24 10.61 -5.17
C VAL A 107 8.32 11.32 -5.97
N ALA A 108 8.23 11.34 -7.29
CA ALA A 108 9.23 12.01 -8.12
C ALA A 108 9.27 13.54 -7.89
N PRO A 109 8.14 14.27 -7.83
CA PRO A 109 8.15 15.68 -7.43
C PRO A 109 8.65 15.91 -5.99
N THR A 110 8.30 15.02 -5.04
CA THR A 110 8.79 15.07 -3.65
C THR A 110 10.31 14.92 -3.61
N LEU A 111 10.86 13.94 -4.33
CA LEU A 111 12.30 13.72 -4.43
C LEU A 111 13.01 14.94 -5.01
N ALA A 112 12.46 15.57 -6.06
CA ALA A 112 13.02 16.78 -6.63
C ALA A 112 13.11 17.93 -5.59
N ARG A 113 12.02 18.15 -4.84
CA ARG A 113 11.99 19.20 -3.81
C ARG A 113 12.92 18.89 -2.63
N LEU A 114 12.97 17.65 -2.18
CA LEU A 114 13.84 17.26 -1.07
C LEU A 114 15.33 17.39 -1.42
N ARG A 115 15.73 17.20 -2.67
CA ARG A 115 17.10 17.45 -3.10
C ARG A 115 17.55 18.90 -2.83
N ASP A 116 16.63 19.85 -2.96
CA ASP A 116 16.92 21.26 -2.74
C ASP A 116 16.84 21.65 -1.24
N THR A 117 15.88 21.08 -0.52
CA THR A 117 15.59 21.47 0.88
C THR A 117 16.31 20.61 1.92
N ASN A 118 16.56 19.35 1.61
CA ASN A 118 17.17 18.37 2.52
C ASN A 118 18.20 17.50 1.76
N PRO A 119 19.33 18.08 1.30
CA PRO A 119 20.29 17.39 0.45
C PRO A 119 20.96 16.17 1.11
N SER A 120 20.90 16.09 2.44
CA SER A 120 21.39 14.93 3.21
C SER A 120 20.40 13.77 3.30
N LEU A 121 19.16 13.93 2.76
CA LEU A 121 18.14 12.87 2.76
C LEU A 121 18.12 12.18 1.40
N THR A 122 18.33 10.86 1.40
CA THR A 122 18.22 10.03 0.21
C THR A 122 16.88 9.30 0.21
N LEU A 123 16.09 9.43 -0.87
CA LEU A 123 14.90 8.63 -1.07
C LEU A 123 15.22 7.44 -1.97
N VAL A 124 14.95 6.23 -1.49
CA VAL A 124 14.99 4.99 -2.27
C VAL A 124 13.56 4.57 -2.58
N VAL A 125 13.22 4.47 -3.85
CA VAL A 125 11.85 4.22 -4.31
C VAL A 125 11.76 2.81 -4.89
N ARG A 126 10.72 2.07 -4.48
CA ARG A 126 10.38 0.76 -5.03
C ARG A 126 8.94 0.77 -5.53
N ASP A 127 8.75 0.22 -6.71
CA ASP A 127 7.41 -0.02 -7.26
C ASP A 127 6.77 -1.21 -6.55
N ALA A 128 5.55 -1.01 -6.05
CA ALA A 128 4.77 -2.07 -5.41
C ALA A 128 3.27 -1.79 -5.53
N GLU A 129 2.55 -2.77 -6.02
CA GLU A 129 1.10 -2.74 -6.20
C GLU A 129 0.36 -3.45 -5.06
N GLY A 130 -0.89 -3.07 -4.85
CA GLY A 130 -1.82 -3.72 -3.93
C GLY A 130 -1.34 -3.74 -2.48
N HIS A 131 -1.37 -4.93 -1.88
CA HIS A 131 -0.98 -5.13 -0.48
C HIS A 131 0.53 -5.27 -0.28
N GLN A 132 1.32 -5.44 -1.36
CA GLN A 132 2.78 -5.62 -1.26
C GLN A 132 3.46 -4.46 -0.54
N GLY A 133 3.09 -3.21 -0.85
CA GLY A 133 3.66 -2.04 -0.22
C GLY A 133 3.44 -1.98 1.28
N ILE A 134 2.23 -2.35 1.74
CA ILE A 134 1.93 -2.42 3.18
C ILE A 134 2.68 -3.57 3.86
N THR A 135 2.81 -4.72 3.19
CA THR A 135 3.61 -5.84 3.70
C THR A 135 5.07 -5.44 3.87
N GLN A 136 5.70 -4.83 2.84
CA GLN A 136 7.08 -4.33 2.92
C GLN A 136 7.27 -3.30 4.04
N LEU A 137 6.26 -2.43 4.26
CA LEU A 137 6.29 -1.47 5.36
C LEU A 137 6.28 -2.17 6.74
N LEU A 138 5.42 -3.16 6.92
CA LEU A 138 5.30 -3.92 8.18
C LEU A 138 6.53 -4.79 8.45
N ASP A 139 7.13 -5.36 7.41
CA ASP A 139 8.34 -6.19 7.49
C ASP A 139 9.62 -5.37 7.72
N GLY A 140 9.55 -4.04 7.56
CA GLY A 140 10.69 -3.15 7.73
C GLY A 140 11.53 -2.95 6.47
N ASP A 141 11.10 -3.49 5.32
CA ASP A 141 11.75 -3.31 4.04
C ASP A 141 11.50 -1.93 3.43
N ALA A 142 10.43 -1.25 3.90
CA ALA A 142 10.12 0.14 3.59
C ALA A 142 9.88 0.95 4.86
N ASP A 143 10.07 2.26 4.77
CA ASP A 143 9.83 3.22 5.85
C ASP A 143 8.51 3.96 5.65
N LEU A 144 8.08 4.10 4.40
CA LEU A 144 6.85 4.73 3.98
C LEU A 144 6.23 3.96 2.82
N ALA A 145 4.91 3.75 2.86
CA ALA A 145 4.15 3.15 1.76
C ALA A 145 3.08 4.13 1.28
N ILE A 146 2.95 4.29 -0.04
CA ILE A 146 1.82 5.00 -0.66
C ILE A 146 0.88 3.94 -1.23
N ALA A 147 -0.34 3.91 -0.76
CA ALA A 147 -1.30 2.86 -1.05
C ALA A 147 -2.68 3.42 -1.41
N VAL A 148 -3.47 2.59 -2.08
CA VAL A 148 -4.87 2.85 -2.41
C VAL A 148 -5.77 2.24 -1.35
N GLU A 149 -6.80 2.97 -0.91
CA GLU A 149 -7.80 2.44 -0.02
C GLU A 149 -8.73 1.47 -0.77
N HIS A 150 -8.84 0.25 -0.26
CA HIS A 150 -9.70 -0.80 -0.80
C HIS A 150 -10.17 -1.73 0.32
N ARG A 151 -11.06 -2.69 0.01
CA ARG A 151 -11.64 -3.61 1.01
C ARG A 151 -10.59 -4.41 1.81
N GLY A 152 -9.42 -4.69 1.22
CA GLY A 152 -8.31 -5.41 1.87
C GLY A 152 -7.30 -4.51 2.60
N SER A 153 -7.47 -3.20 2.58
CA SER A 153 -6.57 -2.27 3.26
C SER A 153 -6.58 -2.45 4.78
N PRO A 154 -5.47 -2.18 5.48
CA PRO A 154 -5.48 -2.08 6.93
C PRO A 154 -6.58 -1.12 7.38
N ARG A 155 -7.25 -1.45 8.49
CA ARG A 155 -8.31 -0.58 9.02
C ARG A 155 -7.72 0.75 9.50
N PRO A 156 -8.51 1.84 9.52
CA PRO A 156 -8.03 3.14 10.03
C PRO A 156 -7.54 3.10 11.49
N ASP A 157 -8.05 2.16 12.29
CA ASP A 157 -7.69 1.93 13.70
C ASP A 157 -6.58 0.89 13.90
N ASP A 158 -5.91 0.44 12.82
CA ASP A 158 -4.78 -0.49 12.93
C ASP A 158 -3.64 0.15 13.74
N GLN A 159 -3.36 -0.45 14.90
CA GLN A 159 -2.39 0.08 15.86
C GLN A 159 -0.94 0.02 15.37
N ARG A 160 -0.67 -0.73 14.31
CA ARG A 160 0.67 -0.88 13.72
C ARG A 160 1.07 0.28 12.84
N LEU A 161 0.08 0.99 12.28
CA LEU A 161 0.28 2.00 11.24
C LEU A 161 -0.29 3.35 11.66
N THR A 162 0.34 4.40 11.16
CA THR A 162 -0.24 5.74 11.04
C THR A 162 -0.56 5.96 9.57
N ARG A 163 -1.82 6.30 9.26
CA ARG A 163 -2.27 6.57 7.90
C ARG A 163 -2.49 8.06 7.72
N ILE A 164 -1.97 8.62 6.66
CA ILE A 164 -2.08 10.03 6.28
C ILE A 164 -2.79 10.09 4.94
N PRO A 165 -4.04 10.59 4.85
CA PRO A 165 -4.71 10.83 3.58
C PRO A 165 -3.87 11.78 2.72
N LEU A 166 -3.75 11.48 1.42
CA LEU A 166 -3.00 12.32 0.48
C LEU A 166 -3.94 13.01 -0.50
N TYR A 167 -4.66 12.25 -1.31
CA TYR A 167 -5.63 12.81 -2.25
C TYR A 167 -6.73 11.79 -2.57
N ALA A 168 -7.79 12.30 -3.19
CA ALA A 168 -8.87 11.48 -3.72
C ALA A 168 -9.24 11.98 -5.11
N GLU A 169 -9.48 11.06 -6.04
CA GLU A 169 -9.81 11.37 -7.42
C GLU A 169 -10.94 10.48 -7.95
N PRO A 170 -11.82 11.01 -8.84
CA PRO A 170 -12.85 10.21 -9.46
C PRO A 170 -12.25 9.29 -10.53
N PHE A 171 -12.95 8.19 -10.79
CA PHE A 171 -12.73 7.42 -12.01
C PHE A 171 -13.41 8.09 -13.21
N VAL A 172 -12.86 7.83 -14.37
CA VAL A 172 -13.40 8.25 -15.67
C VAL A 172 -13.57 7.01 -16.55
N ALA A 173 -14.59 7.05 -17.43
CA ALA A 173 -14.74 6.07 -18.48
C ALA A 173 -13.74 6.34 -19.59
N VAL A 174 -13.09 5.27 -20.04
CA VAL A 174 -12.19 5.26 -21.20
C VAL A 174 -12.84 4.39 -22.25
N VAL A 175 -13.15 4.95 -23.39
CA VAL A 175 -13.88 4.27 -24.47
C VAL A 175 -13.19 4.45 -25.82
N PRO A 176 -13.39 3.53 -26.78
CA PRO A 176 -12.87 3.71 -28.14
C PRO A 176 -13.48 4.97 -28.79
N PRO A 177 -12.78 5.64 -29.71
CA PRO A 177 -13.30 6.82 -30.40
C PRO A 177 -14.60 6.53 -31.17
N THR A 178 -14.81 5.30 -31.61
CA THR A 178 -16.00 4.86 -32.37
C THR A 178 -17.15 4.38 -31.48
N HIS A 179 -16.94 4.32 -30.16
CA HIS A 179 -17.94 3.84 -29.22
C HIS A 179 -19.10 4.84 -29.10
N PRO A 180 -20.39 4.40 -29.02
CA PRO A 180 -21.52 5.32 -28.87
C PRO A 180 -21.37 6.29 -27.69
N ALA A 181 -20.86 5.83 -26.57
CA ALA A 181 -20.60 6.63 -25.36
C ALA A 181 -19.58 7.77 -25.61
N ALA A 182 -18.75 7.69 -26.65
CA ALA A 182 -17.79 8.76 -26.97
C ALA A 182 -18.45 10.09 -27.32
N GLY A 183 -19.71 10.09 -27.81
CA GLY A 183 -20.47 11.28 -28.12
C GLY A 183 -21.18 11.96 -26.94
N HIS A 184 -21.17 11.35 -25.75
CA HIS A 184 -21.82 11.89 -24.55
C HIS A 184 -20.87 12.78 -23.74
N GLU A 185 -21.41 13.78 -23.06
CA GLU A 185 -20.60 14.60 -22.11
C GLU A 185 -20.23 13.82 -20.84
N THR A 186 -21.17 13.01 -20.35
CA THR A 186 -20.99 12.07 -19.24
C THR A 186 -21.48 10.70 -19.65
N VAL A 187 -20.91 9.65 -19.08
CA VAL A 187 -21.25 8.25 -19.40
C VAL A 187 -21.79 7.57 -18.15
N ASP A 188 -23.06 7.18 -18.21
CA ASP A 188 -23.62 6.28 -17.21
C ASP A 188 -22.95 4.89 -17.35
N LEU A 189 -22.50 4.34 -16.25
CA LEU A 189 -21.77 3.07 -16.24
C LEU A 189 -22.60 1.91 -16.84
N ALA A 190 -23.91 1.93 -16.66
CA ALA A 190 -24.81 0.94 -17.26
C ALA A 190 -24.77 0.92 -18.81
N MET A 191 -24.36 2.01 -19.46
CA MET A 191 -24.20 2.05 -20.92
C MET A 191 -23.07 1.14 -21.40
N LEU A 192 -22.13 0.79 -20.52
CA LEU A 192 -20.96 -0.04 -20.81
C LEU A 192 -21.15 -1.52 -20.41
N ALA A 193 -22.36 -1.90 -19.99
CA ALA A 193 -22.64 -3.25 -19.47
C ALA A 193 -22.45 -4.37 -20.50
N GLY A 194 -22.68 -4.07 -21.79
CA GLY A 194 -22.58 -5.06 -22.89
C GLY A 194 -21.18 -5.18 -23.52
N ASP A 195 -20.24 -4.36 -23.09
CA ASP A 195 -18.92 -4.26 -23.71
C ASP A 195 -17.93 -5.29 -23.14
N ASP A 196 -16.88 -5.55 -23.90
CA ASP A 196 -15.68 -6.18 -23.40
C ASP A 196 -14.89 -5.16 -22.55
N TRP A 197 -14.28 -5.63 -21.46
CA TRP A 197 -13.59 -4.77 -20.50
C TRP A 197 -12.08 -5.02 -20.49
N VAL A 198 -11.32 -3.92 -20.42
CA VAL A 198 -9.89 -3.94 -20.11
C VAL A 198 -9.76 -3.53 -18.66
N MET A 199 -9.25 -4.41 -17.79
CA MET A 199 -9.17 -4.20 -16.36
C MET A 199 -7.76 -4.44 -15.81
N THR A 200 -7.53 -4.04 -14.59
CA THR A 200 -6.32 -4.42 -13.85
C THR A 200 -6.37 -5.90 -13.44
N ALA A 201 -5.19 -6.49 -13.18
CA ALA A 201 -5.06 -7.88 -12.79
C ALA A 201 -5.73 -8.19 -11.44
N PRO A 202 -6.08 -9.45 -11.15
CA PRO A 202 -6.56 -9.86 -9.83
C PRO A 202 -5.55 -9.51 -8.73
N GLY A 203 -6.05 -8.94 -7.62
CA GLY A 203 -5.21 -8.46 -6.51
C GLY A 203 -4.80 -6.99 -6.60
N ASN A 204 -5.01 -6.34 -7.75
CA ASN A 204 -4.86 -4.90 -7.84
C ASN A 204 -6.06 -4.19 -7.17
N PRO A 205 -5.85 -3.22 -6.25
CA PRO A 205 -6.93 -2.50 -5.55
C PRO A 205 -7.93 -1.82 -6.47
N ILE A 206 -7.50 -1.37 -7.63
CA ILE A 206 -8.36 -0.69 -8.62
C ILE A 206 -9.43 -1.63 -9.16
N ARG A 207 -9.09 -2.91 -9.34
CA ARG A 207 -10.05 -3.93 -9.81
C ARG A 207 -11.26 -4.02 -8.88
N ASP A 208 -11.03 -4.05 -7.57
CA ASP A 208 -12.11 -4.16 -6.59
C ASP A 208 -13.04 -2.94 -6.64
N VAL A 209 -12.50 -1.74 -6.81
CA VAL A 209 -13.28 -0.50 -6.93
C VAL A 209 -14.15 -0.54 -8.20
N VAL A 210 -13.58 -0.95 -9.34
CA VAL A 210 -14.30 -1.03 -10.62
C VAL A 210 -15.37 -2.11 -10.57
N LEU A 211 -15.07 -3.31 -10.05
CA LEU A 211 -16.07 -4.39 -9.92
C LEU A 211 -17.25 -3.98 -9.04
N LEU A 212 -16.97 -3.32 -7.90
CA LEU A 212 -18.01 -2.80 -7.03
C LEU A 212 -18.89 -1.74 -7.74
N ALA A 213 -18.28 -0.85 -8.50
CA ALA A 213 -19.02 0.16 -9.26
C ALA A 213 -19.91 -0.48 -10.32
N CYS A 214 -19.43 -1.49 -11.05
CA CYS A 214 -20.23 -2.24 -12.04
C CYS A 214 -21.39 -3.00 -11.37
N GLU A 215 -21.13 -3.62 -10.23
CA GLU A 215 -22.17 -4.31 -9.44
C GLU A 215 -23.26 -3.33 -8.98
N GLN A 216 -22.89 -2.15 -8.50
CA GLN A 216 -23.83 -1.08 -8.13
C GLN A 216 -24.62 -0.54 -9.32
N ALA A 217 -24.04 -0.55 -10.51
CA ALA A 217 -24.71 -0.22 -11.77
C ALA A 217 -25.55 -1.38 -12.34
N GLY A 218 -25.62 -2.52 -11.64
CA GLY A 218 -26.50 -3.65 -11.96
C GLY A 218 -25.92 -4.66 -12.94
N PHE A 219 -24.59 -4.69 -13.17
CA PHE A 219 -23.98 -5.65 -14.07
C PHE A 219 -22.62 -6.14 -13.59
N GLN A 220 -22.13 -7.23 -14.19
CA GLN A 220 -20.77 -7.70 -14.06
C GLN A 220 -20.02 -7.49 -15.37
N PRO A 221 -18.82 -6.89 -15.34
CA PRO A 221 -18.07 -6.63 -16.56
C PRO A 221 -17.54 -7.93 -17.18
N LYS A 222 -17.62 -8.04 -18.50
CA LYS A 222 -17.01 -9.13 -19.27
C LYS A 222 -15.53 -8.81 -19.50
N ILE A 223 -14.66 -9.30 -18.62
CA ILE A 223 -13.23 -9.00 -18.66
C ILE A 223 -12.58 -9.78 -19.81
N ALA A 224 -12.14 -9.07 -20.84
CA ALA A 224 -11.48 -9.64 -22.01
C ALA A 224 -9.95 -9.48 -21.96
N HIS A 225 -9.46 -8.39 -21.33
CA HIS A 225 -8.03 -8.07 -21.27
C HIS A 225 -7.66 -7.57 -19.88
N GLU A 226 -6.41 -7.81 -19.50
CA GLU A 226 -5.87 -7.39 -18.19
C GLU A 226 -4.53 -6.69 -18.35
N SER A 227 -4.37 -5.54 -17.67
CA SER A 227 -3.10 -4.81 -17.54
C SER A 227 -3.14 -3.88 -16.34
N ASP A 228 -2.06 -3.82 -15.57
CA ASP A 228 -1.88 -2.87 -14.46
C ASP A 228 -1.25 -1.54 -14.95
N ASP A 229 -0.76 -1.48 -16.19
CA ASP A 229 -0.29 -0.24 -16.80
C ASP A 229 -1.43 0.50 -17.50
N PHE A 230 -1.85 1.64 -16.97
CA PHE A 230 -2.93 2.45 -17.54
C PHE A 230 -2.61 3.01 -18.94
N ARG A 231 -1.33 3.08 -19.33
CA ARG A 231 -0.94 3.41 -20.72
C ARG A 231 -1.31 2.27 -21.65
N ALA A 232 -1.05 1.04 -21.25
CA ALA A 232 -1.44 -0.16 -22.00
C ALA A 232 -2.97 -0.29 -22.04
N VAL A 233 -3.66 -0.06 -20.91
CA VAL A 233 -5.13 -0.02 -20.86
C VAL A 233 -5.68 0.98 -21.87
N ALA A 234 -5.22 2.24 -21.87
CA ALA A 234 -5.70 3.27 -22.80
C ALA A 234 -5.38 2.92 -24.26
N ALA A 235 -4.23 2.32 -24.55
CA ALA A 235 -3.87 1.89 -25.89
C ALA A 235 -4.76 0.74 -26.40
N LEU A 236 -5.05 -0.26 -25.57
CA LEU A 236 -5.97 -1.35 -25.89
C LEU A 236 -7.38 -0.83 -26.15
N VAL A 237 -7.88 0.08 -25.30
CA VAL A 237 -9.19 0.71 -25.51
C VAL A 237 -9.20 1.51 -26.80
N ALA A 238 -8.18 2.33 -27.07
CA ALA A 238 -8.09 3.10 -28.31
C ALA A 238 -8.09 2.21 -29.57
N ALA A 239 -7.55 1.01 -29.48
CA ALA A 239 -7.56 0.00 -30.55
C ALA A 239 -8.91 -0.73 -30.69
N GLY A 240 -9.90 -0.46 -29.84
CA GLY A 240 -11.22 -1.10 -29.90
C GLY A 240 -11.31 -2.42 -29.14
N ALA A 241 -10.36 -2.72 -28.25
CA ALA A 241 -10.34 -3.99 -27.50
C ALA A 241 -11.38 -4.04 -26.37
N GLY A 242 -12.11 -2.94 -26.12
CA GLY A 242 -13.14 -2.84 -25.10
C GLY A 242 -13.16 -1.47 -24.43
N VAL A 243 -13.76 -1.40 -23.25
CA VAL A 243 -13.88 -0.19 -22.44
C VAL A 243 -13.16 -0.37 -21.09
N SER A 244 -12.94 0.72 -20.38
CA SER A 244 -12.30 0.66 -19.03
C SER A 244 -12.78 1.80 -18.14
N LEU A 245 -12.64 1.62 -16.81
CA LEU A 245 -12.62 2.71 -15.85
C LEU A 245 -11.18 2.92 -15.35
N VAL A 246 -10.71 4.15 -15.43
CA VAL A 246 -9.35 4.54 -15.04
C VAL A 246 -9.43 5.70 -14.05
N PRO A 247 -8.63 5.74 -12.98
CA PRO A 247 -8.51 6.92 -12.14
C PRO A 247 -8.09 8.13 -12.98
N ARG A 248 -8.72 9.27 -12.77
CA ARG A 248 -8.55 10.45 -13.65
C ARG A 248 -7.10 10.87 -13.84
N LEU A 249 -6.31 10.90 -12.77
CA LEU A 249 -4.90 11.31 -12.83
C LEU A 249 -3.99 10.21 -13.40
N ALA A 250 -4.49 8.99 -13.56
CA ALA A 250 -3.77 7.90 -14.19
C ALA A 250 -3.95 7.83 -15.71
N VAL A 251 -4.85 8.66 -16.27
CA VAL A 251 -5.07 8.71 -17.71
C VAL A 251 -3.81 9.27 -18.41
N PRO A 252 -3.22 8.53 -19.35
CA PRO A 252 -2.04 9.01 -20.06
C PRO A 252 -2.38 10.21 -20.97
N THR A 253 -1.47 11.16 -21.03
CA THR A 253 -1.60 12.31 -21.93
C THR A 253 -0.34 12.41 -22.82
N PRO A 254 -0.46 12.36 -24.15
CA PRO A 254 -1.69 12.22 -24.93
C PRO A 254 -2.25 10.79 -24.95
N THR A 255 -3.55 10.65 -25.24
CA THR A 255 -4.21 9.37 -25.53
C THR A 255 -5.10 9.47 -26.76
N LEU A 256 -5.25 8.36 -27.49
CA LEU A 256 -6.19 8.23 -28.61
C LEU A 256 -7.58 7.73 -28.19
N ALA A 257 -7.70 7.19 -26.98
CA ALA A 257 -9.00 6.83 -26.40
C ALA A 257 -9.78 8.08 -26.00
N VAL A 258 -11.10 7.98 -25.99
CA VAL A 258 -11.98 9.05 -25.53
C VAL A 258 -12.24 8.90 -24.04
N ILE A 259 -12.04 10.00 -23.31
CA ILE A 259 -12.21 10.06 -21.85
C ILE A 259 -13.53 10.76 -21.56
N ARG A 260 -14.36 10.16 -20.70
CA ARG A 260 -15.63 10.74 -20.28
C ARG A 260 -15.78 10.64 -18.74
N PRO A 261 -16.23 11.71 -18.09
CA PRO A 261 -16.59 11.63 -16.69
C PRO A 261 -17.81 10.73 -16.50
N LEU A 262 -17.91 10.16 -15.30
CA LEU A 262 -19.11 9.48 -14.81
C LEU A 262 -20.00 10.48 -14.07
N PRO A 263 -21.32 10.27 -14.00
CA PRO A 263 -22.20 11.08 -13.16
C PRO A 263 -21.90 10.85 -11.67
N ASP A 264 -22.20 11.84 -10.85
CA ASP A 264 -22.09 11.71 -9.39
C ASP A 264 -23.22 10.82 -8.82
N PRO A 265 -22.91 9.97 -7.83
CA PRO A 265 -21.59 9.75 -7.21
C PRO A 265 -20.69 8.80 -8.02
N ALA A 266 -19.62 9.32 -8.59
CA ALA A 266 -18.64 8.51 -9.29
C ALA A 266 -17.80 7.65 -8.32
N PRO A 267 -17.27 6.48 -8.73
CA PRO A 267 -16.27 5.76 -7.98
C PRO A 267 -15.04 6.65 -7.73
N VAL A 268 -14.41 6.49 -6.57
CA VAL A 268 -13.29 7.35 -6.15
C VAL A 268 -12.10 6.48 -5.74
N ARG A 269 -10.91 6.80 -6.28
CA ARG A 269 -9.64 6.29 -5.76
C ARG A 269 -9.19 7.20 -4.62
N ARG A 270 -9.03 6.64 -3.42
CA ARG A 270 -8.45 7.32 -2.26
C ARG A 270 -7.04 6.83 -2.03
N VAL A 271 -6.09 7.74 -1.99
CA VAL A 271 -4.66 7.46 -1.81
C VAL A 271 -4.22 7.99 -0.46
N TYR A 272 -3.44 7.19 0.24
CA TYR A 272 -2.89 7.53 1.54
C TYR A 272 -1.43 7.11 1.64
N ALA A 273 -0.67 7.82 2.47
CA ALA A 273 0.62 7.36 2.96
C ALA A 273 0.42 6.56 4.25
N ALA A 274 1.23 5.53 4.43
CA ALA A 274 1.30 4.74 5.65
C ALA A 274 2.74 4.70 6.15
N VAL A 275 2.90 4.80 7.47
CA VAL A 275 4.17 4.62 8.18
C VAL A 275 3.94 3.70 9.37
N ARG A 276 4.96 2.95 9.80
CA ARG A 276 4.87 2.21 11.06
C ARG A 276 4.67 3.21 12.20
N ARG A 277 3.71 2.93 13.09
CA ARG A 277 3.40 3.83 14.22
C ARG A 277 4.64 4.14 15.07
N SER A 278 5.49 3.15 15.28
CA SER A 278 6.75 3.30 16.02
C SER A 278 7.75 4.26 15.36
N ARG A 279 7.59 4.58 14.07
CA ARG A 279 8.47 5.46 13.31
C ARG A 279 7.79 6.75 12.82
N ALA A 280 6.54 6.98 13.19
CA ALA A 280 5.77 8.14 12.71
C ALA A 280 6.43 9.48 13.04
N ASP A 281 7.11 9.57 14.18
CA ASP A 281 7.80 10.79 14.66
C ASP A 281 9.28 10.85 14.24
N HIS A 282 9.76 9.93 13.38
CA HIS A 282 11.15 9.94 12.93
C HIS A 282 11.41 11.17 12.03
N PRO A 283 12.45 12.00 12.32
CA PRO A 283 12.63 13.30 11.64
C PRO A 283 12.67 13.22 10.12
N LEU A 284 13.34 12.21 9.54
CA LEU A 284 13.42 12.04 8.09
C LEU A 284 12.09 11.64 7.47
N ILE A 285 11.30 10.80 8.16
CA ILE A 285 9.95 10.41 7.72
C ILE A 285 9.01 11.61 7.80
N THR A 286 9.04 12.36 8.88
CA THR A 286 8.23 13.58 9.05
C THR A 286 8.57 14.62 7.99
N ALA A 287 9.85 14.87 7.71
CA ALA A 287 10.28 15.79 6.65
C ALA A 287 9.81 15.31 5.26
N THR A 288 9.91 14.00 4.99
CA THR A 288 9.44 13.41 3.72
C THR A 288 7.92 13.55 3.59
N LEU A 289 7.16 13.23 4.64
CA LEU A 289 5.70 13.33 4.65
C LEU A 289 5.22 14.78 4.47
N ALA A 290 5.88 15.76 5.09
CA ALA A 290 5.53 17.16 4.92
C ALA A 290 5.59 17.58 3.45
N VAL A 291 6.70 17.29 2.76
CA VAL A 291 6.85 17.61 1.34
C VAL A 291 5.90 16.80 0.46
N LEU A 292 5.67 15.52 0.80
CA LEU A 292 4.74 14.65 0.08
C LEU A 292 3.30 15.18 0.16
N THR A 293 2.86 15.63 1.34
CA THR A 293 1.53 16.22 1.54
C THR A 293 1.39 17.53 0.75
N GLU A 294 2.39 18.41 0.78
CA GLU A 294 2.38 19.64 -0.03
C GLU A 294 2.34 19.39 -1.54
N VAL A 295 2.89 18.27 -2.00
CA VAL A 295 2.78 17.86 -3.41
C VAL A 295 1.38 17.34 -3.68
N ALA A 296 0.83 16.52 -2.78
CA ALA A 296 -0.51 15.95 -2.90
C ALA A 296 -1.61 17.02 -2.93
N ASP A 297 -1.49 18.09 -2.15
CA ASP A 297 -2.44 19.22 -2.09
C ASP A 297 -2.58 19.98 -3.43
N LYS A 298 -1.69 19.71 -4.39
CA LYS A 298 -1.71 20.35 -5.72
C LYS A 298 -2.33 19.47 -6.82
N LEU A 299 -2.72 18.24 -6.48
CA LEU A 299 -3.36 17.31 -7.41
C LEU A 299 -4.88 17.51 -7.45
#